data_a29da0541d4f77dea7ddce797fc61fc9
#
_entry.id   a29da0541d4f77dea7ddce797fc61fc9
#
_cell.length_a   1.000
_cell.length_b   1.000
_cell.length_c   1.000
_cell.angle_alpha   90.00
_cell.angle_beta   90.00
_cell.angle_gamma   90.00
#
_symmetry.space_group_name_H-M   'P 1'
#
loop_
_entity.id
_entity.type
_entity.pdbx_description
1 polymer ?
#
loop_
_entity_poly.entity_id
_entity_poly.type
_entity_poly.pdbx_seq_one_letter_code
_entity_poly.pdbx_strand_id
1 'polypeptide(L)'
;MTATDQNTPPAPPPPGLCNSAARAVMASKVYGAGDTEVRALDCISVDFERSRFTAIMGPSGSGKSTLMHCVAGLDTLSSGQVFIGDTDLSRLSEKQLTLLRRDQIGFVFQAFNLVPTLTAAENITLPMDLAGTKVDQAWFDTVIDTVNLRDRLSHRPSELSGGQQQRVAVARALASQPQIIFADEPTGNLDSRSSSEVLDFMRRAVDEFGQTIVMVTHDPTAAGHADRIVFLADGHIVDEMAEPSADKVLDRMKRFGE
;
A
#
# COMPACT_ATOMS: atom_id res chain seq x y z
N MET A 1 16.87 26.06 -41.12
CA MET A 1 16.74 25.97 -39.66
C MET A 1 15.25 25.80 -39.37
N THR A 2 14.79 24.56 -39.30
CA THR A 2 13.40 24.23 -39.07
C THR A 2 13.26 23.87 -37.60
N ALA A 3 12.51 24.68 -36.86
CA ALA A 3 12.16 24.45 -35.47
C ALA A 3 11.21 23.25 -35.41
N THR A 4 11.63 22.21 -34.71
CA THR A 4 10.82 21.03 -34.40
C THR A 4 9.84 21.40 -33.29
N ASP A 5 8.58 21.42 -33.63
CA ASP A 5 7.44 21.66 -32.72
C ASP A 5 7.30 20.47 -31.79
N GLN A 6 7.74 20.62 -30.53
CA GLN A 6 7.67 19.57 -29.46
C GLN A 6 6.42 19.73 -28.61
N ASN A 7 5.25 19.90 -29.23
CA ASN A 7 3.99 20.01 -28.47
C ASN A 7 2.92 19.01 -28.95
N THR A 8 3.30 17.75 -29.04
CA THR A 8 2.30 16.69 -29.22
C THR A 8 1.78 16.30 -27.84
N PRO A 9 0.47 16.46 -27.55
CA PRO A 9 -0.09 15.99 -26.29
C PRO A 9 0.09 14.46 -26.19
N PRO A 10 0.37 13.92 -24.99
CA PRO A 10 0.51 12.48 -24.79
C PRO A 10 -0.75 11.76 -25.23
N ALA A 11 -0.58 10.61 -25.86
CA ALA A 11 -1.67 9.76 -26.29
C ALA A 11 -2.61 9.44 -25.11
N PRO A 12 -3.95 9.41 -25.32
CA PRO A 12 -4.89 9.03 -24.29
C PRO A 12 -4.57 7.62 -23.79
N PRO A 13 -4.78 7.35 -22.49
CA PRO A 13 -4.56 6.01 -21.91
C PRO A 13 -5.46 4.98 -22.63
N PRO A 14 -4.99 3.73 -22.77
CA PRO A 14 -5.78 2.68 -23.42
C PRO A 14 -7.12 2.46 -22.70
N PRO A 15 -8.20 2.15 -23.44
CA PRO A 15 -9.53 1.91 -22.87
C PRO A 15 -9.51 0.64 -22.00
N GLY A 16 -9.98 0.76 -20.75
CA GLY A 16 -10.03 -0.32 -19.73
C GLY A 16 -9.58 0.12 -18.34
N LEU A 17 -9.05 1.34 -18.16
CA LEU A 17 -8.37 1.79 -16.94
C LEU A 17 -9.24 2.58 -15.97
N CYS A 18 -10.55 2.70 -16.17
CA CYS A 18 -11.46 3.48 -15.32
C CYS A 18 -11.64 2.89 -13.91
N ASN A 19 -11.15 1.68 -13.61
CA ASN A 19 -11.33 1.04 -12.30
C ASN A 19 -10.04 0.87 -11.48
N SER A 20 -8.90 1.39 -11.91
CA SER A 20 -7.65 1.28 -11.15
C SER A 20 -7.54 2.39 -10.10
N ALA A 21 -7.21 2.02 -8.85
CA ALA A 21 -6.85 2.98 -7.79
C ALA A 21 -5.41 3.45 -7.94
N ALA A 22 -4.52 2.56 -8.36
CA ALA A 22 -3.13 2.84 -8.68
C ALA A 22 -2.64 1.95 -9.81
N ARG A 23 -1.61 2.38 -10.54
CA ARG A 23 -0.97 1.58 -11.58
C ARG A 23 0.48 2.00 -11.81
N ALA A 24 1.30 1.03 -12.18
CA ALA A 24 2.63 1.24 -12.73
C ALA A 24 2.65 0.82 -14.20
N VAL A 25 3.35 1.56 -15.05
CA VAL A 25 3.44 1.32 -16.51
C VAL A 25 4.90 1.33 -16.89
N MET A 26 5.41 0.18 -17.35
CA MET A 26 6.81 -0.02 -17.76
C MET A 26 7.79 0.50 -16.69
N ALA A 27 7.46 0.29 -15.43
CA ALA A 27 8.16 0.85 -14.29
C ALA A 27 9.50 0.12 -14.09
N SER A 28 10.58 0.87 -14.09
CA SER A 28 11.92 0.36 -13.75
C SER A 28 12.53 1.18 -12.64
N LYS A 29 13.24 0.50 -11.73
CA LYS A 29 13.98 1.12 -10.64
C LYS A 29 15.35 0.52 -10.53
N VAL A 30 16.36 1.38 -10.61
CA VAL A 30 17.78 1.03 -10.48
C VAL A 30 18.36 1.83 -9.33
N TYR A 31 19.07 1.15 -8.44
CA TYR A 31 19.84 1.75 -7.35
C TYR A 31 21.31 1.64 -7.65
N GLY A 32 22.14 2.56 -7.14
CA GLY A 32 23.56 2.59 -7.36
C GLY A 32 23.97 3.10 -8.74
N ALA A 33 25.24 2.93 -9.09
CA ALA A 33 25.81 3.28 -10.37
C ALA A 33 27.03 2.41 -10.68
N GLY A 34 27.30 2.15 -11.96
CA GLY A 34 28.43 1.32 -12.40
C GLY A 34 28.38 -0.09 -11.82
N ASP A 35 29.49 -0.56 -11.24
CA ASP A 35 29.64 -1.93 -10.72
C ASP A 35 28.73 -2.25 -9.50
N THR A 36 28.10 -1.24 -8.91
CA THR A 36 27.16 -1.40 -7.77
C THR A 36 25.69 -1.26 -8.18
N GLU A 37 25.41 -1.25 -9.47
CA GLU A 37 24.05 -1.14 -9.98
C GLU A 37 23.20 -2.36 -9.60
N VAL A 38 22.04 -2.11 -8.97
CA VAL A 38 21.03 -3.12 -8.66
C VAL A 38 19.72 -2.71 -9.31
N ARG A 39 19.24 -3.52 -10.24
CA ARG A 39 17.94 -3.34 -10.87
C ARG A 39 16.87 -3.99 -10.01
N ALA A 40 16.21 -3.19 -9.18
CA ALA A 40 15.18 -3.67 -8.27
C ALA A 40 13.82 -3.89 -8.94
N LEU A 41 13.51 -3.14 -10.03
CA LEU A 41 12.35 -3.32 -10.88
C LEU A 41 12.78 -3.23 -12.34
N ASP A 42 12.27 -4.12 -13.19
CA ASP A 42 12.58 -4.15 -14.61
C ASP A 42 11.32 -4.19 -15.47
N CYS A 43 10.94 -3.04 -16.05
CA CYS A 43 9.81 -2.87 -16.96
C CYS A 43 8.48 -3.45 -16.46
N ILE A 44 8.18 -3.31 -15.15
CA ILE A 44 6.94 -3.82 -14.56
C ILE A 44 5.74 -2.98 -15.01
N SER A 45 4.69 -3.67 -15.44
CA SER A 45 3.37 -3.07 -15.62
C SER A 45 2.35 -3.81 -14.77
N VAL A 46 1.67 -3.10 -13.87
CA VAL A 46 0.65 -3.65 -12.95
C VAL A 46 -0.38 -2.59 -12.62
N ASP A 47 -1.63 -3.01 -12.48
CA ASP A 47 -2.71 -2.18 -11.97
C ASP A 47 -3.27 -2.76 -10.67
N PHE A 48 -3.76 -1.87 -9.81
CA PHE A 48 -4.42 -2.20 -8.55
C PHE A 48 -5.87 -1.68 -8.63
N GLU A 49 -6.79 -2.63 -8.72
CA GLU A 49 -8.21 -2.35 -8.88
C GLU A 49 -8.81 -1.68 -7.64
N ARG A 50 -9.77 -0.77 -7.85
CA ARG A 50 -10.54 -0.14 -6.76
C ARG A 50 -11.37 -1.18 -6.00
N SER A 51 -11.52 -0.93 -4.71
CA SER A 51 -12.32 -1.79 -3.80
C SER A 51 -11.87 -3.26 -3.82
N ARG A 52 -10.57 -3.49 -3.99
CA ARG A 52 -9.95 -4.81 -3.97
C ARG A 52 -8.78 -4.84 -3.01
N PHE A 53 -8.55 -6.04 -2.48
CA PHE A 53 -7.38 -6.37 -1.69
C PHE A 53 -6.37 -7.10 -2.57
N THR A 54 -5.25 -6.47 -2.90
CA THR A 54 -4.17 -7.10 -3.68
C THR A 54 -2.96 -7.36 -2.78
N ALA A 55 -2.43 -8.57 -2.77
CA ALA A 55 -1.15 -8.88 -2.14
C ALA A 55 -0.01 -8.90 -3.17
N ILE A 56 1.16 -8.44 -2.77
CA ILE A 56 2.42 -8.54 -3.52
C ILE A 56 3.30 -9.53 -2.76
N MET A 57 3.68 -10.63 -3.41
CA MET A 57 4.48 -11.70 -2.82
C MET A 57 5.75 -11.99 -3.64
N GLY A 58 6.68 -12.71 -3.03
CA GLY A 58 7.91 -13.15 -3.68
C GLY A 58 9.06 -13.27 -2.69
N PRO A 59 10.21 -13.82 -3.09
CA PRO A 59 11.38 -13.99 -2.23
C PRO A 59 11.94 -12.66 -1.72
N SER A 60 12.80 -12.72 -0.71
CA SER A 60 13.50 -11.52 -0.23
C SER A 60 14.35 -10.93 -1.36
N GLY A 61 14.37 -9.61 -1.48
CA GLY A 61 15.12 -8.91 -2.54
C GLY A 61 14.44 -8.89 -3.91
N SER A 62 13.25 -9.48 -4.10
CA SER A 62 12.57 -9.52 -5.42
C SER A 62 11.99 -8.18 -5.91
N GLY A 63 12.05 -7.11 -5.10
CA GLY A 63 11.56 -5.78 -5.49
C GLY A 63 10.18 -5.39 -4.94
N LYS A 64 9.53 -6.20 -4.08
CA LYS A 64 8.18 -5.96 -3.55
C LYS A 64 7.99 -4.60 -2.89
N SER A 65 8.80 -4.33 -1.84
CA SER A 65 8.73 -3.03 -1.13
C SER A 65 9.15 -1.89 -2.05
N THR A 66 10.09 -2.11 -2.97
CA THR A 66 10.46 -1.11 -4.00
C THR A 66 9.27 -0.79 -4.90
N LEU A 67 8.56 -1.80 -5.41
CA LEU A 67 7.35 -1.58 -6.23
C LEU A 67 6.31 -0.79 -5.45
N MET A 68 5.99 -1.22 -4.23
CA MET A 68 5.03 -0.55 -3.38
C MET A 68 5.45 0.90 -3.08
N HIS A 69 6.72 1.15 -2.73
CA HIS A 69 7.22 2.50 -2.45
C HIS A 69 7.16 3.41 -3.69
N CYS A 70 7.49 2.89 -4.87
CA CYS A 70 7.38 3.67 -6.11
C CYS A 70 5.91 3.99 -6.43
N VAL A 71 5.00 3.00 -6.30
CA VAL A 71 3.57 3.20 -6.56
C VAL A 71 2.94 4.16 -5.54
N ALA A 72 3.40 4.11 -4.29
CA ALA A 72 2.97 5.03 -3.23
C ALA A 72 3.62 6.43 -3.32
N GLY A 73 4.51 6.66 -4.28
CA GLY A 73 5.23 7.94 -4.42
C GLY A 73 6.19 8.22 -3.27
N LEU A 74 6.64 7.20 -2.54
CA LEU A 74 7.68 7.30 -1.51
C LEU A 74 9.09 7.24 -2.11
N ASP A 75 9.21 6.62 -3.29
CA ASP A 75 10.44 6.58 -4.07
C ASP A 75 10.13 6.90 -5.54
N THR A 76 11.15 7.35 -6.28
CA THR A 76 11.01 7.72 -7.69
C THR A 76 11.48 6.61 -8.60
N LEU A 77 10.79 6.36 -9.71
CA LEU A 77 11.23 5.44 -10.75
C LEU A 77 12.48 5.96 -11.46
N SER A 78 13.31 5.04 -11.97
CA SER A 78 14.37 5.35 -12.93
C SER A 78 13.81 5.56 -14.35
N SER A 79 12.74 4.81 -14.71
CA SER A 79 11.97 4.99 -15.94
C SER A 79 10.57 4.41 -15.81
N GLY A 80 9.66 4.75 -16.74
CA GLY A 80 8.27 4.37 -16.67
C GLY A 80 7.40 5.41 -15.97
N GLN A 81 6.17 5.04 -15.63
CA GLN A 81 5.19 5.95 -15.03
C GLN A 81 4.43 5.26 -13.90
N VAL A 82 4.01 6.05 -12.93
CA VAL A 82 3.10 5.63 -11.85
C VAL A 82 1.91 6.58 -11.79
N PHE A 83 0.74 6.02 -11.55
CA PHE A 83 -0.50 6.78 -11.41
C PHE A 83 -1.21 6.40 -10.11
N ILE A 84 -1.78 7.38 -9.43
CA ILE A 84 -2.81 7.23 -8.41
C ILE A 84 -4.10 7.80 -9.00
N GLY A 85 -5.11 6.95 -9.19
CA GLY A 85 -6.25 7.29 -10.02
C GLY A 85 -5.81 7.73 -11.42
N ASP A 86 -6.16 8.97 -11.79
CA ASP A 86 -5.77 9.57 -13.07
C ASP A 86 -4.52 10.47 -12.98
N THR A 87 -3.94 10.59 -11.79
CA THR A 87 -2.80 11.50 -11.55
C THR A 87 -1.47 10.79 -11.81
N ASP A 88 -0.71 11.27 -12.80
CA ASP A 88 0.65 10.82 -13.09
C ASP A 88 1.63 11.42 -12.07
N LEU A 89 2.21 10.57 -11.21
CA LEU A 89 3.13 11.00 -10.15
C LEU A 89 4.44 11.57 -10.70
N SER A 90 4.88 11.13 -11.88
CA SER A 90 6.15 11.60 -12.51
C SER A 90 6.12 13.07 -12.86
N ARG A 91 4.92 13.66 -12.94
CA ARG A 91 4.72 15.08 -13.28
C ARG A 91 4.58 15.99 -12.07
N LEU A 92 4.56 15.43 -10.87
CA LEU A 92 4.34 16.17 -9.64
C LEU A 92 5.66 16.65 -9.05
N SER A 93 5.65 17.88 -8.53
CA SER A 93 6.71 18.37 -7.65
C SER A 93 6.64 17.67 -6.28
N GLU A 94 7.74 17.68 -5.51
CA GLU A 94 7.80 17.11 -4.15
C GLU A 94 6.68 17.64 -3.23
N LYS A 95 6.34 18.92 -3.35
CA LYS A 95 5.23 19.52 -2.61
C LYS A 95 3.89 18.90 -3.00
N GLN A 96 3.64 18.70 -4.29
CA GLN A 96 2.42 18.09 -4.81
C GLN A 96 2.33 16.60 -4.44
N LEU A 97 3.45 15.87 -4.51
CA LEU A 97 3.54 14.47 -4.02
C LEU A 97 3.21 14.37 -2.52
N THR A 98 3.73 15.30 -1.71
CA THR A 98 3.43 15.35 -0.28
C THR A 98 1.94 15.56 -0.02
N LEU A 99 1.29 16.49 -0.75
CA LEU A 99 -0.14 16.74 -0.63
C LEU A 99 -0.97 15.53 -1.10
N LEU A 100 -0.58 14.91 -2.24
CA LEU A 100 -1.26 13.71 -2.74
C LEU A 100 -1.17 12.56 -1.74
N ARG A 101 0.01 12.29 -1.17
CA ARG A 101 0.18 11.24 -0.15
C ARG A 101 -0.69 11.50 1.06
N ARG A 102 -0.72 12.74 1.56
CA ARG A 102 -1.54 13.13 2.71
C ARG A 102 -3.03 12.90 2.47
N ASP A 103 -3.51 13.24 1.27
CA ASP A 103 -4.94 13.31 0.98
C ASP A 103 -5.50 12.02 0.37
N GLN A 104 -4.66 11.20 -0.31
CA GLN A 104 -5.13 10.07 -1.10
C GLN A 104 -4.54 8.72 -0.72
N ILE A 105 -3.51 8.67 0.12
CA ILE A 105 -2.79 7.44 0.44
C ILE A 105 -2.75 7.20 1.94
N GLY A 106 -3.18 6.01 2.36
CA GLY A 106 -2.96 5.50 3.70
C GLY A 106 -1.74 4.59 3.75
N PHE A 107 -1.06 4.55 4.91
CA PHE A 107 0.08 3.66 5.12
C PHE A 107 -0.07 2.86 6.40
N VAL A 108 0.23 1.55 6.31
CA VAL A 108 0.37 0.62 7.44
C VAL A 108 1.74 -0.03 7.33
N PHE A 109 2.59 0.09 8.35
CA PHE A 109 3.95 -0.44 8.36
C PHE A 109 4.10 -1.54 9.39
N GLN A 110 5.09 -2.41 9.21
CA GLN A 110 5.47 -3.44 10.17
C GLN A 110 5.86 -2.86 11.54
N ALA A 111 6.50 -1.71 11.58
CA ALA A 111 6.95 -1.04 12.81
C ALA A 111 5.90 -0.09 13.43
N PHE A 112 4.62 -0.19 13.04
CA PHE A 112 3.48 0.63 13.47
C PHE A 112 3.63 2.14 13.20
N ASN A 113 4.79 2.72 13.40
CA ASN A 113 5.14 4.13 13.21
C ASN A 113 4.15 5.09 13.91
N LEU A 114 3.82 4.77 15.15
CA LEU A 114 3.01 5.64 16.01
C LEU A 114 3.90 6.69 16.67
N VAL A 115 3.36 7.89 16.87
CA VAL A 115 4.01 8.95 17.63
C VAL A 115 3.88 8.61 19.11
N PRO A 116 4.99 8.34 19.84
CA PRO A 116 4.93 7.74 21.18
C PRO A 116 4.35 8.69 22.25
N THR A 117 4.38 9.99 22.02
CA THR A 117 3.85 11.01 22.94
C THR A 117 2.35 11.25 22.77
N LEU A 118 1.76 10.81 21.66
CA LEU A 118 0.34 10.95 21.36
C LEU A 118 -0.44 9.73 21.86
N THR A 119 -1.69 9.94 22.23
CA THR A 119 -2.65 8.87 22.51
C THR A 119 -3.04 8.11 21.22
N ALA A 120 -3.76 7.00 21.36
CA ALA A 120 -4.30 6.27 20.21
C ALA A 120 -5.23 7.16 19.38
N ALA A 121 -6.13 7.90 20.03
CA ALA A 121 -7.03 8.83 19.33
C ALA A 121 -6.25 9.88 18.53
N GLU A 122 -5.27 10.54 19.16
CA GLU A 122 -4.43 11.56 18.53
C GLU A 122 -3.57 10.99 17.38
N ASN A 123 -3.05 9.75 17.50
CA ASN A 123 -2.37 9.09 16.40
C ASN A 123 -3.29 8.82 15.22
N ILE A 124 -4.54 8.45 15.47
CA ILE A 124 -5.54 8.18 14.43
C ILE A 124 -5.94 9.47 13.71
N THR A 125 -6.13 10.57 14.46
CA THR A 125 -6.54 11.87 13.86
C THR A 125 -5.38 12.67 13.27
N LEU A 126 -4.13 12.27 13.53
CA LEU A 126 -2.94 13.01 13.11
C LEU A 126 -2.91 13.41 11.63
N PRO A 127 -3.29 12.54 10.65
CA PRO A 127 -3.31 12.94 9.24
C PRO A 127 -4.26 14.12 8.97
N MET A 128 -5.45 14.13 9.59
CA MET A 128 -6.44 15.19 9.46
C MET A 128 -5.97 16.46 10.13
N ASP A 129 -5.36 16.36 11.32
CA ASP A 129 -4.80 17.50 12.04
C ASP A 129 -3.68 18.18 11.22
N LEU A 130 -2.79 17.40 10.60
CA LEU A 130 -1.76 17.91 9.70
C LEU A 130 -2.32 18.50 8.40
N ALA A 131 -3.46 17.99 7.94
CA ALA A 131 -4.16 18.52 6.77
C ALA A 131 -4.98 19.79 7.09
N GLY A 132 -5.20 20.10 8.36
CA GLY A 132 -6.12 21.15 8.79
C GLY A 132 -7.57 20.85 8.44
N THR A 133 -7.94 19.57 8.29
CA THR A 133 -9.30 19.12 7.99
C THR A 133 -10.00 18.67 9.27
N LYS A 134 -11.33 18.81 9.30
CA LYS A 134 -12.13 18.32 10.42
C LYS A 134 -12.28 16.81 10.34
N VAL A 135 -12.20 16.16 11.50
CA VAL A 135 -12.51 14.73 11.64
C VAL A 135 -14.02 14.53 11.39
N ASP A 136 -14.36 13.65 10.46
CA ASP A 136 -15.72 13.12 10.34
C ASP A 136 -15.98 12.18 11.53
N GLN A 137 -16.74 12.65 12.50
CA GLN A 137 -16.96 11.92 13.75
C GLN A 137 -17.72 10.61 13.53
N ALA A 138 -18.66 10.57 12.60
CA ALA A 138 -19.43 9.36 12.31
C ALA A 138 -18.53 8.28 11.68
N TRP A 139 -17.67 8.70 10.75
CA TRP A 139 -16.66 7.82 10.15
C TRP A 139 -15.62 7.35 11.17
N PHE A 140 -15.10 8.28 11.98
CA PHE A 140 -14.17 7.96 13.05
C PHE A 140 -14.73 6.89 13.98
N ASP A 141 -15.96 7.07 14.47
CA ASP A 141 -16.62 6.09 15.35
C ASP A 141 -16.79 4.74 14.66
N THR A 142 -17.15 4.71 13.38
CA THR A 142 -17.26 3.47 12.58
C THR A 142 -15.91 2.75 12.49
N VAL A 143 -14.82 3.47 12.19
CA VAL A 143 -13.47 2.90 12.13
C VAL A 143 -13.05 2.34 13.48
N ILE A 144 -13.24 3.10 14.57
CA ILE A 144 -12.89 2.69 15.94
C ILE A 144 -13.62 1.42 16.36
N ASP A 145 -14.91 1.33 16.06
CA ASP A 145 -15.70 0.13 16.37
C ASP A 145 -15.25 -1.06 15.53
N THR A 146 -14.94 -0.84 14.25
CA THR A 146 -14.44 -1.89 13.35
C THR A 146 -13.14 -2.50 13.87
N VAL A 147 -12.17 -1.68 14.32
CA VAL A 147 -10.88 -2.16 14.82
C VAL A 147 -10.89 -2.47 16.34
N ASN A 148 -12.03 -2.33 17.00
CA ASN A 148 -12.23 -2.61 18.43
C ASN A 148 -11.19 -1.89 19.33
N LEU A 149 -11.16 -0.55 19.23
CA LEU A 149 -10.23 0.30 20.00
C LEU A 149 -10.92 1.28 20.93
N ARG A 150 -12.24 1.25 21.10
CA ARG A 150 -13.00 2.28 21.84
C ARG A 150 -12.47 2.49 23.26
N ASP A 151 -12.17 1.41 23.97
CA ASP A 151 -11.66 1.45 25.34
C ASP A 151 -10.16 1.76 25.44
N ARG A 152 -9.48 2.01 24.31
CA ARG A 152 -8.04 2.24 24.24
C ARG A 152 -7.65 3.62 23.68
N LEU A 153 -8.61 4.45 23.34
CA LEU A 153 -8.39 5.74 22.67
C LEU A 153 -7.52 6.71 23.46
N SER A 154 -7.59 6.67 24.81
CA SER A 154 -6.77 7.52 25.69
C SER A 154 -5.39 6.97 26.01
N HIS A 155 -5.08 5.71 25.61
CA HIS A 155 -3.80 5.09 25.91
C HIS A 155 -2.71 5.56 24.93
N ARG A 156 -1.47 5.62 25.40
CA ARG A 156 -0.30 5.87 24.57
C ARG A 156 0.27 4.56 24.02
N PRO A 157 1.08 4.60 22.94
CA PRO A 157 1.66 3.38 22.35
C PRO A 157 2.35 2.46 23.37
N SER A 158 3.05 3.00 24.36
CA SER A 158 3.71 2.22 25.42
C SER A 158 2.76 1.43 26.35
N GLU A 159 1.49 1.79 26.34
CA GLU A 159 0.42 1.17 27.17
C GLU A 159 -0.42 0.17 26.33
N LEU A 160 -0.08 -0.02 25.05
CA LEU A 160 -0.79 -0.87 24.10
C LEU A 160 0.05 -2.11 23.74
N SER A 161 -0.60 -3.26 23.58
CA SER A 161 0.04 -4.43 22.99
C SER A 161 0.42 -4.18 21.52
N GLY A 162 1.32 -4.99 20.95
CA GLY A 162 1.71 -4.88 19.53
C GLY A 162 0.50 -4.94 18.58
N GLY A 163 -0.42 -5.89 18.81
CA GLY A 163 -1.65 -5.97 18.04
C GLY A 163 -2.57 -4.75 18.19
N GLN A 164 -2.65 -4.16 19.39
CA GLN A 164 -3.38 -2.90 19.59
C GLN A 164 -2.71 -1.73 18.88
N GLN A 165 -1.39 -1.63 18.93
CA GLN A 165 -0.63 -0.60 18.19
C GLN A 165 -0.84 -0.71 16.68
N GLN A 166 -0.84 -1.94 16.13
CA GLN A 166 -1.10 -2.16 14.70
C GLN A 166 -2.54 -1.78 14.33
N ARG A 167 -3.52 -2.09 15.20
CA ARG A 167 -4.92 -1.65 15.00
C ARG A 167 -5.04 -0.13 14.99
N VAL A 168 -4.27 0.58 15.83
CA VAL A 168 -4.17 2.06 15.76
C VAL A 168 -3.59 2.51 14.43
N ALA A 169 -2.54 1.85 13.91
CA ALA A 169 -1.96 2.18 12.60
C ALA A 169 -2.95 1.94 11.44
N VAL A 170 -3.72 0.84 11.48
CA VAL A 170 -4.79 0.57 10.50
C VAL A 170 -5.91 1.61 10.60
N ALA A 171 -6.37 1.93 11.83
CA ALA A 171 -7.38 2.98 12.03
C ALA A 171 -6.91 4.35 11.52
N ARG A 172 -5.64 4.71 11.78
CA ARG A 172 -5.03 5.94 11.23
C ARG A 172 -5.05 5.98 9.71
N ALA A 173 -4.73 4.86 9.07
CA ALA A 173 -4.75 4.76 7.61
C ALA A 173 -6.16 4.89 7.04
N LEU A 174 -7.18 4.36 7.72
CA LEU A 174 -8.59 4.42 7.30
C LEU A 174 -9.25 5.78 7.59
N ALA A 175 -8.84 6.44 8.66
CA ALA A 175 -9.54 7.63 9.19
C ALA A 175 -9.58 8.80 8.20
N SER A 176 -8.57 8.94 7.34
CA SER A 176 -8.52 9.96 6.28
C SER A 176 -9.31 9.61 5.02
N GLN A 177 -9.97 8.45 4.96
CA GLN A 177 -10.70 7.96 3.78
C GLN A 177 -9.86 8.00 2.49
N PRO A 178 -8.66 7.39 2.47
CA PRO A 178 -7.78 7.48 1.30
C PRO A 178 -8.33 6.69 0.11
N GLN A 179 -7.86 7.00 -1.11
CA GLN A 179 -8.19 6.20 -2.30
C GLN A 179 -7.59 4.79 -2.24
N ILE A 180 -6.42 4.66 -1.60
CA ILE A 180 -5.68 3.40 -1.51
C ILE A 180 -4.85 3.36 -0.22
N ILE A 181 -4.77 2.18 0.39
CA ILE A 181 -3.90 1.89 1.54
C ILE A 181 -2.78 0.96 1.09
N PHE A 182 -1.55 1.33 1.38
CA PHE A 182 -0.38 0.49 1.23
C PHE A 182 0.04 -0.08 2.58
N ALA A 183 0.20 -1.40 2.67
CA ALA A 183 0.58 -2.11 3.88
C ALA A 183 1.86 -2.91 3.64
N ASP A 184 2.96 -2.53 4.31
CA ASP A 184 4.25 -3.20 4.21
C ASP A 184 4.44 -4.13 5.41
N GLU A 185 4.32 -5.45 5.17
CA GLU A 185 4.44 -6.50 6.17
C GLU A 185 3.61 -6.21 7.44
N PRO A 186 2.30 -5.90 7.33
CA PRO A 186 1.52 -5.34 8.44
C PRO A 186 1.39 -6.28 9.65
N THR A 187 1.71 -7.56 9.50
CA THR A 187 1.63 -8.59 10.54
C THR A 187 2.98 -9.12 10.98
N GLY A 188 4.09 -8.65 10.40
CA GLY A 188 5.41 -9.24 10.60
C GLY A 188 5.95 -9.16 12.04
N ASN A 189 5.43 -8.27 12.89
CA ASN A 189 5.82 -8.12 14.29
C ASN A 189 4.75 -8.60 15.28
N LEU A 190 3.75 -9.36 14.82
CA LEU A 190 2.60 -9.78 15.62
C LEU A 190 2.60 -11.29 15.86
N ASP A 191 1.99 -11.71 16.96
CA ASP A 191 1.60 -13.10 17.16
C ASP A 191 0.46 -13.50 16.21
N SER A 192 0.26 -14.81 16.04
CA SER A 192 -0.71 -15.37 15.07
C SER A 192 -2.15 -14.88 15.30
N ARG A 193 -2.58 -14.70 16.55
CA ARG A 193 -3.92 -14.21 16.87
C ARG A 193 -4.08 -12.73 16.47
N SER A 194 -3.14 -11.90 16.91
CA SER A 194 -3.13 -10.47 16.56
C SER A 194 -3.01 -10.26 15.05
N SER A 195 -2.24 -11.11 14.35
CA SER A 195 -2.13 -11.10 12.88
C SER A 195 -3.47 -11.35 12.21
N SER A 196 -4.18 -12.42 12.62
CA SER A 196 -5.51 -12.72 12.10
C SER A 196 -6.49 -11.57 12.32
N GLU A 197 -6.55 -11.02 13.55
CA GLU A 197 -7.44 -9.89 13.86
C GLU A 197 -7.16 -8.67 12.95
N VAL A 198 -5.89 -8.33 12.71
CA VAL A 198 -5.52 -7.20 11.83
C VAL A 198 -5.92 -7.47 10.38
N LEU A 199 -5.67 -8.68 9.87
CA LEU A 199 -6.04 -9.06 8.50
C LEU A 199 -7.55 -9.06 8.30
N ASP A 200 -8.32 -9.54 9.30
CA ASP A 200 -9.78 -9.51 9.28
C ASP A 200 -10.30 -8.06 9.23
N PHE A 201 -9.69 -7.12 9.98
CA PHE A 201 -10.05 -5.71 9.90
C PHE A 201 -9.74 -5.11 8.52
N MET A 202 -8.59 -5.46 7.94
CA MET A 202 -8.24 -5.01 6.58
C MET A 202 -9.21 -5.60 5.54
N ARG A 203 -9.59 -6.88 5.67
CA ARG A 203 -10.58 -7.52 4.80
C ARG A 203 -11.94 -6.81 4.89
N ARG A 204 -12.42 -6.58 6.12
CA ARG A 204 -13.66 -5.84 6.36
C ARG A 204 -13.63 -4.42 5.79
N ALA A 205 -12.48 -3.73 5.87
CA ALA A 205 -12.33 -2.40 5.27
C ALA A 205 -12.58 -2.43 3.75
N VAL A 206 -12.18 -3.51 3.06
CA VAL A 206 -12.47 -3.68 1.64
C VAL A 206 -13.94 -4.04 1.42
N ASP A 207 -14.47 -5.02 2.15
CA ASP A 207 -15.81 -5.58 1.92
C ASP A 207 -16.93 -4.61 2.31
N GLU A 208 -16.78 -3.93 3.46
CA GLU A 208 -17.83 -3.08 4.02
C GLU A 208 -17.71 -1.61 3.58
N PHE A 209 -16.48 -1.12 3.37
CA PHE A 209 -16.23 0.29 3.05
C PHE A 209 -15.73 0.53 1.62
N GLY A 210 -15.52 -0.53 0.83
CA GLY A 210 -15.01 -0.40 -0.53
C GLY A 210 -13.56 0.13 -0.59
N GLN A 211 -12.79 -0.03 0.50
CA GLN A 211 -11.41 0.43 0.56
C GLN A 211 -10.53 -0.36 -0.40
N THR A 212 -9.59 0.28 -1.07
CA THR A 212 -8.56 -0.41 -1.85
C THR A 212 -7.32 -0.64 -0.99
N ILE A 213 -6.81 -1.88 -0.94
CA ILE A 213 -5.62 -2.22 -0.15
C ILE A 213 -4.59 -2.95 -1.03
N VAL A 214 -3.34 -2.52 -0.93
CA VAL A 214 -2.17 -3.23 -1.49
C VAL A 214 -1.24 -3.60 -0.35
N MET A 215 -1.02 -4.90 -0.16
CA MET A 215 -0.21 -5.43 0.94
C MET A 215 1.02 -6.15 0.39
N VAL A 216 2.19 -5.79 0.89
CA VAL A 216 3.41 -6.60 0.72
C VAL A 216 3.48 -7.59 1.86
N THR A 217 3.65 -8.86 1.55
CA THR A 217 3.87 -9.90 2.56
C THR A 217 4.64 -11.09 1.97
N HIS A 218 5.30 -11.82 2.85
CA HIS A 218 5.88 -13.13 2.55
C HIS A 218 5.09 -14.28 3.21
N ASP A 219 4.07 -13.97 4.01
CA ASP A 219 3.22 -14.96 4.70
C ASP A 219 2.07 -15.41 3.81
N PRO A 220 1.99 -16.72 3.46
CA PRO A 220 0.90 -17.28 2.68
C PRO A 220 -0.48 -17.13 3.33
N THR A 221 -0.55 -17.14 4.67
CA THR A 221 -1.79 -16.97 5.41
C THR A 221 -2.32 -15.54 5.25
N ALA A 222 -1.44 -14.56 5.41
CA ALA A 222 -1.79 -13.15 5.18
C ALA A 222 -2.25 -12.91 3.73
N ALA A 223 -1.53 -13.44 2.75
CA ALA A 223 -1.87 -13.31 1.34
C ALA A 223 -3.21 -13.98 0.97
N GLY A 224 -3.59 -15.02 1.71
CA GLY A 224 -4.89 -15.70 1.54
C GLY A 224 -6.11 -14.82 1.83
N HIS A 225 -5.96 -13.65 2.49
CA HIS A 225 -7.03 -12.67 2.70
C HIS A 225 -7.26 -11.74 1.50
N ALA A 226 -6.34 -11.76 0.51
CA ALA A 226 -6.45 -10.91 -0.67
C ALA A 226 -7.44 -11.48 -1.71
N ASP A 227 -7.91 -10.62 -2.61
CA ASP A 227 -8.67 -11.05 -3.80
C ASP A 227 -7.73 -11.50 -4.94
N ARG A 228 -6.52 -10.94 -4.97
CA ARG A 228 -5.50 -11.20 -5.99
C ARG A 228 -4.11 -11.14 -5.39
N ILE A 229 -3.22 -11.99 -5.88
CA ILE A 229 -1.78 -11.95 -5.57
C ILE A 229 -1.01 -11.67 -6.85
N VAL A 230 -0.03 -10.77 -6.75
CA VAL A 230 0.99 -10.51 -7.77
C VAL A 230 2.32 -11.05 -7.24
N PHE A 231 2.92 -11.99 -7.96
CA PHE A 231 4.21 -12.59 -7.57
C PHE A 231 5.36 -11.91 -8.27
N LEU A 232 6.33 -11.45 -7.48
CA LEU A 232 7.58 -10.84 -7.96
C LEU A 232 8.77 -11.77 -7.74
N ALA A 233 9.63 -11.89 -8.76
CA ALA A 233 10.97 -12.46 -8.66
C ALA A 233 11.94 -11.64 -9.52
N ASP A 234 13.12 -11.35 -9.00
CA ASP A 234 14.20 -10.64 -9.70
C ASP A 234 13.75 -9.36 -10.43
N GLY A 235 12.91 -8.57 -9.78
CA GLY A 235 12.42 -7.33 -10.33
C GLY A 235 11.34 -7.45 -11.42
N HIS A 236 10.78 -8.66 -11.65
CA HIS A 236 9.74 -8.92 -12.63
C HIS A 236 8.47 -9.48 -11.98
N ILE A 237 7.31 -9.25 -12.59
CA ILE A 237 6.10 -9.99 -12.28
C ILE A 237 6.20 -11.33 -13.01
N VAL A 238 6.21 -12.41 -12.24
CA VAL A 238 6.38 -13.76 -12.77
C VAL A 238 5.09 -14.55 -12.82
N ASP A 239 4.09 -14.14 -12.01
CA ASP A 239 2.79 -14.80 -11.96
C ASP A 239 1.74 -13.96 -11.25
N GLU A 240 0.47 -14.33 -11.42
CA GLU A 240 -0.66 -13.77 -10.71
C GLU A 240 -1.64 -14.87 -10.29
N MET A 241 -2.31 -14.68 -9.14
CA MET A 241 -3.30 -15.61 -8.63
C MET A 241 -4.56 -14.86 -8.21
N ALA A 242 -5.69 -15.22 -8.80
CA ALA A 242 -7.00 -14.77 -8.34
C ALA A 242 -7.55 -15.72 -7.29
N GLU A 243 -8.38 -15.18 -6.38
CA GLU A 243 -9.04 -15.95 -5.31
C GLU A 243 -8.06 -16.91 -4.57
N PRO A 244 -7.00 -16.33 -3.96
CA PRO A 244 -6.00 -17.13 -3.29
C PRO A 244 -6.57 -17.82 -2.04
N SER A 245 -5.93 -18.92 -1.65
CA SER A 245 -6.03 -19.51 -0.31
C SER A 245 -4.63 -19.81 0.19
N ALA A 246 -4.44 -19.88 1.51
CA ALA A 246 -3.14 -20.14 2.10
C ALA A 246 -2.46 -21.38 1.51
N ASP A 247 -3.20 -22.47 1.27
CA ASP A 247 -2.67 -23.69 0.68
C ASP A 247 -2.23 -23.50 -0.78
N LYS A 248 -3.05 -22.84 -1.60
CA LYS A 248 -2.70 -22.53 -3.00
C LYS A 248 -1.44 -21.66 -3.08
N VAL A 249 -1.34 -20.67 -2.19
CA VAL A 249 -0.19 -19.76 -2.11
C VAL A 249 1.06 -20.51 -1.71
N LEU A 250 0.97 -21.37 -0.66
CA LEU A 250 2.09 -22.18 -0.20
C LEU A 250 2.62 -23.13 -1.30
N ASP A 251 1.70 -23.79 -2.03
CA ASP A 251 2.07 -24.68 -3.13
C ASP A 251 2.70 -23.90 -4.30
N ARG A 252 2.28 -22.66 -4.54
CA ARG A 252 2.88 -21.81 -5.57
C ARG A 252 4.28 -21.36 -5.18
N MET A 253 4.46 -20.94 -3.91
CA MET A 253 5.77 -20.50 -3.42
C MET A 253 6.85 -21.61 -3.46
N LYS A 254 6.50 -22.87 -3.23
CA LYS A 254 7.43 -24.00 -3.36
C LYS A 254 8.03 -24.11 -4.76
N ARG A 255 7.28 -23.71 -5.80
CA ARG A 255 7.75 -23.76 -7.21
C ARG A 255 8.67 -22.60 -7.59
N PHE A 256 8.73 -21.53 -6.81
CA PHE A 256 9.67 -20.42 -7.03
C PHE A 256 11.04 -20.66 -6.40
N GLY A 257 11.21 -21.74 -5.63
CA GLY A 257 12.48 -22.14 -5.00
C GLY A 257 13.17 -23.32 -5.70
N GLU A 258 12.56 -23.84 -6.76
CA GLU A 258 13.15 -24.85 -7.67
C GLU A 258 13.70 -24.19 -8.94
#